data_4bc42cefba5f3b02621061acb29cbc86
#
_entry.id   4bc42cefba5f3b02621061acb29cbc86
#
_cell.length_a   1.000
_cell.length_b   1.000
_cell.length_c   1.000
_cell.angle_alpha   90.00
_cell.angle_beta   90.00
_cell.angle_gamma   90.00
#
_symmetry.space_group_name_H-M   'P 1'
#
loop_
_entity.id
_entity.type
_entity.pdbx_description
1 polymer ?
#
loop_
_entity_poly.entity_id
_entity_poly.type
_entity_poly.pdbx_seq_one_letter_code
_entity_poly.pdbx_strand_id
1 'polypeptide(L)'
;MPNQSFTQMATDNTPLPNNRSEITTLNEASKIMLADLELSALSKRTYAHGLAALIRCLHATRQDDVAADLLAPYPIAKINEDLLATFNQWLRQAYPDPRIRPGQAASEGAPTRTARTYLVAAKRLMNWLDLNGLLPDGVSFDRMVRRIDQGRGRRRTGYQQRRIDPDVIRVLTHYDRQPLPTKSGARRLALLRNRALMAFLYDTGTRISEALALTREDVLDGRAAKVRLTRTKNGKPRTVFLADETRRLLREYIREREDSVYAPLFVSHGRGQGGAITPSHAWLLVKKAAQAEGLYQNTSPHSLRHRRAQDLLDEGMPLEWVAALLGHQHPDTTRVVYAWETDEERLGDMVATYGMSPSQAQKKSKHEKELSAGEDD
;
A
#
# COMPACT_ATOMS: atom_id res chain seq x y z
N MET A 1 -25.41 11.24 -3.40
CA MET A 1 -25.65 9.80 -3.48
C MET A 1 -25.31 9.29 -4.88
N PRO A 2 -24.09 8.72 -5.15
CA PRO A 2 -23.79 8.08 -6.44
C PRO A 2 -23.12 6.71 -6.27
N ASN A 3 -23.53 5.86 -5.31
CA ASN A 3 -22.78 4.62 -5.03
C ASN A 3 -23.56 3.30 -5.23
N GLN A 4 -24.82 3.32 -5.65
CA GLN A 4 -25.62 2.09 -5.78
C GLN A 4 -25.63 1.47 -7.19
N SER A 5 -25.36 2.21 -8.25
CA SER A 5 -25.42 1.70 -9.63
C SER A 5 -24.18 0.92 -10.09
N PHE A 6 -23.05 0.95 -9.35
CA PHE A 6 -21.81 0.30 -9.76
C PHE A 6 -21.68 -1.17 -9.34
N THR A 7 -22.47 -1.63 -8.38
CA THR A 7 -22.49 -3.05 -7.99
C THR A 7 -23.17 -3.92 -9.06
N GLN A 8 -24.04 -3.35 -9.87
CA GLN A 8 -24.74 -4.07 -10.96
C GLN A 8 -23.85 -4.38 -12.17
N MET A 9 -22.82 -3.56 -12.48
CA MET A 9 -21.89 -3.86 -13.59
C MET A 9 -21.01 -5.10 -13.34
N ALA A 10 -20.84 -5.52 -12.10
CA ALA A 10 -20.04 -6.70 -11.74
C ALA A 10 -20.82 -8.02 -11.72
N THR A 11 -22.16 -7.97 -11.84
CA THR A 11 -23.04 -9.13 -11.73
C THR A 11 -23.85 -9.44 -13.00
N ASP A 12 -23.58 -8.71 -14.08
CA ASP A 12 -24.22 -8.98 -15.37
C ASP A 12 -23.62 -10.25 -15.98
N ASN A 13 -24.37 -11.34 -15.86
CA ASN A 13 -24.03 -12.71 -16.30
C ASN A 13 -24.21 -12.91 -17.81
N THR A 14 -24.06 -11.85 -18.61
CA THR A 14 -24.10 -11.97 -20.08
C THR A 14 -22.91 -12.85 -20.49
N PRO A 15 -23.12 -13.95 -21.26
CA PRO A 15 -22.04 -14.78 -21.72
C PRO A 15 -21.06 -13.94 -22.55
N LEU A 16 -19.75 -14.10 -22.26
CA LEU A 16 -18.70 -13.42 -22.99
C LEU A 16 -18.69 -13.95 -24.43
N PRO A 17 -18.50 -13.10 -25.46
CA PRO A 17 -18.42 -13.55 -26.85
C PRO A 17 -17.23 -14.51 -27.02
N ASN A 18 -17.49 -15.65 -27.65
CA ASN A 18 -16.48 -16.69 -27.91
C ASN A 18 -15.45 -16.26 -28.97
N ASN A 19 -15.76 -15.23 -29.75
CA ASN A 19 -14.89 -14.69 -30.79
C ASN A 19 -14.54 -13.23 -30.48
N ARG A 20 -13.24 -12.91 -30.38
CA ARG A 20 -12.76 -11.55 -30.08
C ARG A 20 -13.11 -10.53 -31.17
N SER A 21 -13.34 -10.98 -32.42
CA SER A 21 -13.77 -10.11 -33.53
C SER A 21 -15.19 -9.56 -33.37
N GLU A 22 -15.99 -10.08 -32.44
CA GLU A 22 -17.35 -9.63 -32.16
C GLU A 22 -17.40 -8.50 -31.13
N ILE A 23 -16.25 -8.12 -30.54
CA ILE A 23 -16.18 -7.07 -29.53
C ILE A 23 -16.30 -5.71 -30.22
N THR A 24 -17.39 -5.01 -29.98
CA THR A 24 -17.69 -3.72 -30.63
C THR A 24 -17.65 -2.52 -29.68
N THR A 25 -17.66 -2.78 -28.35
CA THR A 25 -17.72 -1.72 -27.36
C THR A 25 -16.61 -1.78 -26.33
N LEU A 26 -16.24 -0.62 -25.76
CA LEU A 26 -15.27 -0.53 -24.66
C LEU A 26 -15.76 -1.24 -23.39
N ASN A 27 -17.07 -1.34 -23.18
CA ASN A 27 -17.67 -2.01 -22.05
C ASN A 27 -17.39 -3.52 -22.10
N GLU A 28 -17.62 -4.16 -23.25
CA GLU A 28 -17.31 -5.57 -23.51
C GLU A 28 -15.82 -5.83 -23.40
N ALA A 29 -15.00 -5.04 -24.12
CA ALA A 29 -13.55 -5.12 -24.08
C ALA A 29 -13.00 -5.04 -22.63
N SER A 30 -13.55 -4.12 -21.81
CA SER A 30 -13.18 -3.96 -20.43
C SER A 30 -13.45 -5.21 -19.57
N LYS A 31 -14.63 -5.82 -19.75
CA LYS A 31 -15.02 -7.05 -19.03
C LYS A 31 -14.08 -8.21 -19.39
N ILE A 32 -13.83 -8.41 -20.68
CA ILE A 32 -12.99 -9.51 -21.20
C ILE A 32 -11.53 -9.31 -20.74
N MET A 33 -10.96 -8.12 -20.94
CA MET A 33 -9.60 -7.82 -20.50
C MET A 33 -9.44 -8.06 -18.97
N LEU A 34 -10.42 -7.65 -18.15
CA LEU A 34 -10.34 -7.85 -16.70
C LEU A 34 -10.46 -9.33 -16.31
N ALA A 35 -11.16 -10.15 -17.10
CA ALA A 35 -11.21 -11.59 -16.90
C ALA A 35 -9.86 -12.23 -17.23
N ASP A 36 -9.24 -11.87 -18.35
CA ASP A 36 -7.96 -12.41 -18.84
C ASP A 36 -6.76 -12.04 -17.95
N LEU A 37 -6.84 -10.92 -17.22
CA LEU A 37 -5.73 -10.46 -16.40
C LEU A 37 -5.58 -11.29 -15.12
N GLU A 38 -4.37 -11.79 -14.88
CA GLU A 38 -3.97 -12.42 -13.60
C GLU A 38 -3.73 -11.34 -12.52
N LEU A 39 -4.80 -10.74 -12.05
CA LEU A 39 -4.77 -9.73 -11.01
C LEU A 39 -5.58 -10.17 -9.79
N SER A 40 -5.18 -9.66 -8.61
CA SER A 40 -6.00 -9.82 -7.41
C SER A 40 -7.40 -9.21 -7.59
N ALA A 41 -8.43 -9.77 -6.92
CA ALA A 41 -9.79 -9.26 -6.98
C ALA A 41 -9.88 -7.75 -6.65
N LEU A 42 -9.08 -7.26 -5.69
CA LEU A 42 -8.99 -5.84 -5.36
C LEU A 42 -8.41 -5.00 -6.50
N SER A 43 -7.39 -5.50 -7.19
CA SER A 43 -6.81 -4.81 -8.35
C SER A 43 -7.79 -4.78 -9.52
N LYS A 44 -8.47 -5.90 -9.81
CA LYS A 44 -9.53 -5.98 -10.83
C LYS A 44 -10.64 -4.95 -10.54
N ARG A 45 -11.11 -4.88 -9.30
CA ARG A 45 -12.11 -3.88 -8.88
C ARG A 45 -11.62 -2.45 -9.08
N THR A 46 -10.38 -2.14 -8.71
CA THR A 46 -9.80 -0.80 -8.90
C THR A 46 -9.70 -0.43 -10.37
N TYR A 47 -9.30 -1.38 -11.22
CA TYR A 47 -9.26 -1.18 -12.67
C TYR A 47 -10.65 -1.00 -13.26
N ALA A 48 -11.65 -1.79 -12.84
CA ALA A 48 -13.03 -1.62 -13.26
C ALA A 48 -13.55 -0.19 -12.98
N HIS A 49 -13.24 0.36 -11.79
CA HIS A 49 -13.58 1.77 -11.47
C HIS A 49 -12.87 2.76 -12.40
N GLY A 50 -11.60 2.51 -12.76
CA GLY A 50 -10.84 3.36 -13.69
C GLY A 50 -11.41 3.32 -15.10
N LEU A 51 -11.81 2.14 -15.59
CA LEU A 51 -12.42 1.97 -16.91
C LEU A 51 -13.83 2.57 -16.98
N ALA A 52 -14.61 2.44 -15.92
CA ALA A 52 -15.88 3.14 -15.81
C ALA A 52 -15.71 4.68 -15.79
N ALA A 53 -14.63 5.19 -15.19
CA ALA A 53 -14.28 6.61 -15.26
C ALA A 53 -13.90 7.05 -16.67
N LEU A 54 -13.18 6.19 -17.44
CA LEU A 54 -12.88 6.43 -18.85
C LEU A 54 -14.15 6.58 -19.68
N ILE A 55 -15.09 5.64 -19.56
CA ILE A 55 -16.36 5.66 -20.30
C ILE A 55 -17.16 6.93 -19.97
N ARG A 56 -17.23 7.32 -18.69
CA ARG A 56 -17.86 8.60 -18.28
C ARG A 56 -17.19 9.82 -18.91
N CYS A 57 -15.87 9.85 -18.94
CA CYS A 57 -15.12 10.92 -19.59
C CYS A 57 -15.50 11.03 -21.07
N LEU A 58 -15.55 9.90 -21.78
CA LEU A 58 -15.87 9.85 -23.20
C LEU A 58 -17.29 10.30 -23.51
N HIS A 59 -18.26 10.02 -22.63
CA HIS A 59 -19.61 10.55 -22.75
C HIS A 59 -19.68 12.04 -22.42
N ALA A 60 -18.97 12.50 -21.39
CA ALA A 60 -18.97 13.89 -20.97
C ALA A 60 -18.27 14.85 -21.96
N THR A 61 -17.31 14.33 -22.75
CA THR A 61 -16.57 15.13 -23.75
C THR A 61 -17.25 15.17 -25.13
N ARG A 62 -18.33 14.43 -25.32
CA ARG A 62 -19.17 14.51 -26.53
C ARG A 62 -20.01 15.78 -26.49
N GLN A 63 -19.87 16.61 -27.51
CA GLN A 63 -20.71 17.78 -27.75
C GLN A 63 -22.06 17.45 -28.45
N ASP A 64 -22.39 16.18 -28.60
CA ASP A 64 -23.63 15.77 -29.27
C ASP A 64 -24.82 15.90 -28.31
N ASP A 65 -25.74 16.76 -28.66
CA ASP A 65 -26.95 17.26 -28.00
C ASP A 65 -28.02 16.18 -27.73
N VAL A 66 -27.71 15.12 -27.06
CA VAL A 66 -28.75 14.24 -26.49
C VAL A 66 -28.31 13.94 -25.07
N ALA A 67 -29.23 13.99 -24.13
CA ALA A 67 -29.07 13.49 -22.75
C ALA A 67 -28.53 12.04 -22.85
N ALA A 68 -27.27 11.90 -23.11
CA ALA A 68 -26.62 10.63 -23.38
C ALA A 68 -26.68 9.83 -22.08
N ASP A 69 -27.32 8.69 -22.12
CA ASP A 69 -27.27 7.70 -21.07
C ASP A 69 -25.78 7.45 -20.77
N LEU A 70 -25.27 8.00 -19.66
CA LEU A 70 -23.87 7.88 -19.22
C LEU A 70 -23.44 6.42 -19.00
N LEU A 71 -24.39 5.50 -19.10
CA LEU A 71 -24.21 4.04 -18.98
C LEU A 71 -24.22 3.35 -20.36
N ALA A 72 -24.53 4.05 -21.44
CA ALA A 72 -24.55 3.45 -22.79
C ALA A 72 -23.17 2.88 -23.16
N PRO A 73 -23.13 1.74 -23.87
CA PRO A 73 -21.87 1.17 -24.36
C PRO A 73 -21.14 2.13 -25.32
N TYR A 74 -19.84 2.36 -25.11
CA TYR A 74 -19.05 3.23 -25.98
C TYR A 74 -18.44 2.43 -27.14
N PRO A 75 -18.74 2.76 -28.43
CA PRO A 75 -18.25 2.02 -29.59
C PRO A 75 -16.72 2.12 -29.74
N ILE A 76 -16.03 1.01 -29.98
CA ILE A 76 -14.58 0.97 -30.25
C ILE A 76 -14.24 1.77 -31.52
N ALA A 77 -15.08 1.72 -32.54
CA ALA A 77 -14.89 2.47 -33.79
C ALA A 77 -14.75 4.00 -33.63
N LYS A 78 -15.14 4.56 -32.47
CA LYS A 78 -15.03 5.99 -32.15
C LYS A 78 -13.76 6.34 -31.37
N ILE A 79 -12.90 5.39 -31.12
CA ILE A 79 -11.60 5.62 -30.47
C ILE A 79 -10.68 6.38 -31.44
N ASN A 80 -10.00 7.40 -30.92
CA ASN A 80 -8.98 8.16 -31.63
C ASN A 80 -7.70 8.26 -30.77
N GLU A 81 -6.64 8.78 -31.36
CA GLU A 81 -5.34 8.89 -30.69
C GLU A 81 -5.30 9.86 -29.51
N ASP A 82 -6.25 10.79 -29.43
CA ASP A 82 -6.31 11.81 -28.35
C ASP A 82 -7.04 11.26 -27.10
N LEU A 83 -7.69 10.11 -27.18
CA LEU A 83 -8.50 9.54 -26.11
C LEU A 83 -7.78 9.51 -24.76
N LEU A 84 -6.55 8.98 -24.73
CA LEU A 84 -5.79 8.89 -23.49
C LEU A 84 -5.31 10.25 -22.98
N ALA A 85 -5.00 11.19 -23.87
CA ALA A 85 -4.62 12.57 -23.49
C ALA A 85 -5.83 13.32 -22.90
N THR A 86 -6.99 13.23 -23.56
CA THR A 86 -8.26 13.78 -23.08
C THR A 86 -8.66 13.21 -21.73
N PHE A 87 -8.57 11.89 -21.57
CA PHE A 87 -8.85 11.24 -20.30
C PHE A 87 -7.89 11.67 -19.19
N ASN A 88 -6.60 11.81 -19.48
CA ASN A 88 -5.62 12.31 -18.52
C ASN A 88 -5.92 13.75 -18.06
N GLN A 89 -6.37 14.61 -18.97
CA GLN A 89 -6.79 15.97 -18.64
C GLN A 89 -8.06 15.98 -17.79
N TRP A 90 -9.07 15.21 -18.19
CA TRP A 90 -10.32 15.06 -17.45
C TRP A 90 -10.09 14.52 -16.02
N LEU A 91 -9.20 13.54 -15.87
CA LEU A 91 -8.85 12.99 -14.54
C LEU A 91 -8.26 14.03 -13.59
N ARG A 92 -7.51 15.01 -14.09
CA ARG A 92 -6.96 16.11 -13.28
C ARG A 92 -8.05 17.02 -12.72
N GLN A 93 -9.11 17.22 -13.49
CA GLN A 93 -10.26 18.03 -13.10
C GLN A 93 -11.22 17.25 -12.18
N ALA A 94 -11.52 16.00 -12.53
CA ALA A 94 -12.46 15.15 -11.80
C ALA A 94 -11.90 14.63 -10.45
N TYR A 95 -10.57 14.52 -10.35
CA TYR A 95 -9.87 14.03 -9.15
C TYR A 95 -8.75 15.00 -8.76
N PRO A 96 -9.10 16.24 -8.33
CA PRO A 96 -8.12 17.27 -7.98
C PRO A 96 -7.29 16.80 -6.76
N ASP A 97 -6.02 17.16 -6.73
CA ASP A 97 -5.18 16.94 -5.55
C ASP A 97 -5.63 17.89 -4.44
N PRO A 98 -6.08 17.38 -3.28
CA PRO A 98 -6.55 18.21 -2.17
C PRO A 98 -5.47 19.13 -1.58
N ARG A 99 -4.20 18.95 -2.00
CA ARG A 99 -3.08 19.80 -1.60
C ARG A 99 -2.90 21.02 -2.51
N ILE A 100 -3.62 21.10 -3.62
CA ILE A 100 -3.59 22.27 -4.52
C ILE A 100 -4.34 23.41 -3.83
N ARG A 101 -3.68 24.57 -3.68
CA ARG A 101 -4.29 25.75 -3.07
C ARG A 101 -5.39 26.32 -3.99
N PRO A 102 -6.47 26.89 -3.42
CA PRO A 102 -7.44 27.65 -4.18
C PRO A 102 -6.74 28.73 -5.03
N GLY A 103 -7.03 28.78 -6.33
CA GLY A 103 -6.42 29.72 -7.27
C GLY A 103 -5.25 29.16 -8.11
N GLN A 104 -4.72 27.98 -7.81
CA GLN A 104 -3.81 27.28 -8.73
C GLN A 104 -4.61 26.49 -9.77
N ALA A 105 -4.24 26.65 -11.04
CA ALA A 105 -4.89 25.89 -12.12
C ALA A 105 -4.72 24.38 -11.90
N ALA A 106 -5.83 23.62 -12.00
CA ALA A 106 -5.83 22.15 -11.86
C ALA A 106 -4.86 21.46 -12.84
N SER A 107 -4.50 22.13 -13.94
CA SER A 107 -3.52 21.67 -14.93
C SER A 107 -2.08 21.66 -14.41
N GLU A 108 -1.75 22.44 -13.37
CA GLU A 108 -0.39 22.59 -12.84
C GLU A 108 -0.04 21.57 -11.75
N GLY A 109 -1.04 20.92 -11.15
CA GLY A 109 -0.85 19.91 -10.10
C GLY A 109 -0.44 18.54 -10.64
N ALA A 110 0.35 17.79 -9.85
CA ALA A 110 0.58 16.38 -10.13
C ALA A 110 -0.76 15.62 -10.01
N PRO A 111 -1.06 14.64 -10.90
CA PRO A 111 -2.29 13.88 -10.82
C PRO A 111 -2.33 13.09 -9.51
N THR A 112 -3.51 12.99 -8.89
CA THR A 112 -3.70 12.19 -7.67
C THR A 112 -3.31 10.73 -7.91
N ARG A 113 -3.05 9.99 -6.83
CA ARG A 113 -2.77 8.54 -6.93
C ARG A 113 -3.92 7.80 -7.62
N THR A 114 -5.16 8.18 -7.32
CA THR A 114 -6.37 7.62 -7.97
C THR A 114 -6.36 7.90 -9.48
N ALA A 115 -6.14 9.14 -9.88
CA ALA A 115 -6.05 9.53 -11.29
C ALA A 115 -4.96 8.75 -12.04
N ARG A 116 -3.77 8.58 -11.43
CA ARG A 116 -2.68 7.76 -11.99
C ARG A 116 -3.10 6.31 -12.19
N THR A 117 -3.76 5.71 -11.19
CA THR A 117 -4.20 4.31 -11.27
C THR A 117 -5.25 4.11 -12.35
N TYR A 118 -6.19 5.05 -12.49
CA TYR A 118 -7.22 5.02 -13.53
C TYR A 118 -6.63 5.18 -14.93
N LEU A 119 -5.65 6.08 -15.09
CA LEU A 119 -4.92 6.22 -16.35
C LEU A 119 -4.14 4.93 -16.71
N VAL A 120 -3.56 4.24 -15.72
CA VAL A 120 -2.91 2.94 -15.95
C VAL A 120 -3.91 1.88 -16.41
N ALA A 121 -5.11 1.84 -15.83
CA ALA A 121 -6.16 0.93 -16.29
C ALA A 121 -6.59 1.22 -17.74
N ALA A 122 -6.77 2.49 -18.10
CA ALA A 122 -7.11 2.90 -19.46
C ALA A 122 -5.98 2.55 -20.46
N LYS A 123 -4.71 2.82 -20.12
CA LYS A 123 -3.57 2.43 -20.94
C LYS A 123 -3.52 0.92 -21.17
N ARG A 124 -3.79 0.10 -20.14
CA ARG A 124 -3.86 -1.35 -20.29
C ARG A 124 -4.96 -1.79 -21.23
N LEU A 125 -6.13 -1.17 -21.17
CA LEU A 125 -7.24 -1.48 -22.09
C LEU A 125 -6.87 -1.12 -23.54
N MET A 126 -6.30 0.06 -23.78
CA MET A 126 -5.89 0.47 -25.13
C MET A 126 -4.79 -0.45 -25.70
N ASN A 127 -3.80 -0.82 -24.88
CA ASN A 127 -2.78 -1.78 -25.29
C ASN A 127 -3.37 -3.18 -25.58
N TRP A 128 -4.33 -3.62 -24.77
CA TRP A 128 -5.01 -4.89 -25.01
C TRP A 128 -5.82 -4.87 -26.31
N LEU A 129 -6.50 -3.77 -26.63
CA LEU A 129 -7.21 -3.58 -27.89
C LEU A 129 -6.24 -3.59 -29.08
N ASP A 130 -5.10 -2.90 -28.99
CA ASP A 130 -4.06 -2.83 -30.01
C ASP A 130 -3.49 -4.23 -30.32
N LEU A 131 -3.10 -4.97 -29.27
CA LEU A 131 -2.57 -6.34 -29.38
C LEU A 131 -3.58 -7.35 -29.98
N ASN A 132 -4.87 -7.08 -29.86
CA ASN A 132 -5.93 -7.93 -30.43
C ASN A 132 -6.46 -7.41 -31.78
N GLY A 133 -5.85 -6.36 -32.36
CA GLY A 133 -6.28 -5.79 -33.65
C GLY A 133 -7.68 -5.18 -33.63
N LEU A 134 -8.11 -4.68 -32.47
CA LEU A 134 -9.46 -4.13 -32.26
C LEU A 134 -9.50 -2.59 -32.28
N LEU A 135 -8.34 -1.94 -32.37
CA LEU A 135 -8.30 -0.48 -32.57
C LEU A 135 -8.73 -0.12 -34.00
N PRO A 136 -9.37 1.04 -34.21
CA PRO A 136 -9.69 1.53 -35.54
C PRO A 136 -8.45 1.71 -36.42
N ASP A 137 -8.62 1.59 -37.72
CA ASP A 137 -7.56 1.80 -38.68
C ASP A 137 -6.88 3.17 -38.47
N GLY A 138 -5.55 3.15 -38.50
CA GLY A 138 -4.73 4.33 -38.30
C GLY A 138 -4.57 4.77 -36.84
N VAL A 139 -5.21 4.12 -35.86
CA VAL A 139 -5.03 4.38 -34.44
C VAL A 139 -4.02 3.38 -33.85
N SER A 140 -3.07 3.85 -33.04
CA SER A 140 -2.06 3.01 -32.40
C SER A 140 -1.85 3.40 -30.95
N PHE A 141 -1.69 2.40 -30.09
CA PHE A 141 -1.43 2.61 -28.66
C PHE A 141 -0.17 3.45 -28.42
N ASP A 142 0.90 3.21 -29.16
CA ASP A 142 2.15 3.96 -29.02
C ASP A 142 1.95 5.46 -29.30
N ARG A 143 1.18 5.81 -30.33
CA ARG A 143 0.86 7.22 -30.63
C ARG A 143 0.00 7.85 -29.55
N MET A 144 -0.98 7.12 -29.01
CA MET A 144 -1.78 7.57 -27.88
C MET A 144 -0.91 7.89 -26.65
N VAL A 145 0.08 7.03 -26.35
CA VAL A 145 0.98 7.24 -25.19
C VAL A 145 1.89 8.45 -25.42
N ARG A 146 2.46 8.60 -26.62
CA ARG A 146 3.30 9.76 -26.96
C ARG A 146 2.56 11.09 -26.82
N ARG A 147 1.28 11.15 -27.20
CA ARG A 147 0.44 12.36 -27.04
C ARG A 147 0.23 12.74 -25.58
N ILE A 148 0.13 11.78 -24.65
CA ILE A 148 0.11 12.09 -23.22
C ILE A 148 1.41 12.76 -22.76
N ASP A 149 2.56 12.29 -23.28
CA ASP A 149 3.87 12.72 -22.82
C ASP A 149 4.31 14.06 -23.47
N GLN A 150 3.84 14.37 -24.67
CA GLN A 150 4.07 15.67 -25.33
C GLN A 150 3.53 16.86 -24.52
N GLY A 151 2.45 16.67 -23.76
CA GLY A 151 1.91 17.68 -22.83
C GLY A 151 2.66 17.77 -21.48
N ARG A 152 3.66 16.92 -21.26
CA ARG A 152 4.45 16.91 -20.02
C ARG A 152 5.80 17.58 -20.28
N GLY A 153 5.91 18.84 -19.90
CA GLY A 153 7.25 19.39 -19.65
C GLY A 153 8.02 18.44 -18.72
N ARG A 154 9.33 18.27 -18.97
CA ARG A 154 10.25 17.46 -18.12
C ARG A 154 10.20 17.96 -16.67
N ARG A 155 9.15 17.64 -15.92
CA ARG A 155 9.18 17.80 -14.47
C ARG A 155 10.00 16.64 -13.91
N ARG A 156 11.19 16.94 -13.45
CA ARG A 156 11.84 16.12 -12.42
C ARG A 156 10.88 16.09 -11.24
N THR A 157 10.04 15.09 -11.17
CA THR A 157 9.35 14.73 -9.93
C THR A 157 10.43 14.13 -9.04
N GLY A 158 11.16 15.00 -8.35
CA GLY A 158 11.87 14.58 -7.15
C GLY A 158 10.79 13.96 -6.26
N TYR A 159 10.90 12.66 -6.01
CA TYR A 159 10.08 11.98 -5.03
C TYR A 159 10.41 12.64 -3.69
N GLN A 160 9.61 13.63 -3.27
CA GLN A 160 9.73 14.17 -1.93
C GLN A 160 9.22 13.10 -0.98
N GLN A 161 10.16 12.40 -0.42
CA GLN A 161 9.91 11.44 0.63
C GLN A 161 9.37 12.18 1.84
N ARG A 162 8.21 11.77 2.30
CA ARG A 162 7.61 12.29 3.51
C ARG A 162 8.28 11.56 4.67
N ARG A 163 9.15 12.26 5.38
CA ARG A 163 9.74 11.76 6.63
C ARG A 163 8.59 11.38 7.55
N ILE A 164 8.61 10.17 8.09
CA ILE A 164 7.60 9.73 9.06
C ILE A 164 7.95 10.41 10.38
N ASP A 165 6.95 11.10 10.93
CA ASP A 165 7.06 11.79 12.21
C ASP A 165 7.53 10.79 13.29
N PRO A 166 8.63 11.07 14.00
CA PRO A 166 9.10 10.22 15.10
C PRO A 166 8.01 9.98 16.15
N ASP A 167 7.13 10.95 16.38
CA ASP A 167 6.04 10.86 17.34
C ASP A 167 4.98 9.78 17.00
N VAL A 168 5.03 9.20 15.80
CA VAL A 168 4.18 8.06 15.43
C VAL A 168 4.31 6.91 16.45
N ILE A 169 5.45 6.79 17.14
CA ILE A 169 5.65 5.82 18.23
C ILE A 169 4.62 6.00 19.36
N ARG A 170 4.10 7.22 19.60
CA ARG A 170 3.10 7.50 20.62
C ARG A 170 1.78 6.77 20.37
N VAL A 171 1.48 6.45 19.11
CA VAL A 171 0.31 5.66 18.71
C VAL A 171 0.40 4.23 19.24
N LEU A 172 1.61 3.68 19.35
CA LEU A 172 1.85 2.33 19.85
C LEU A 172 1.46 2.22 21.33
N THR A 173 1.86 3.22 22.12
CA THR A 173 1.62 3.25 23.57
C THR A 173 0.25 3.80 23.95
N HIS A 174 -0.52 4.31 22.99
CA HIS A 174 -1.84 4.90 23.25
C HIS A 174 -2.79 3.94 24.00
N TYR A 175 -2.86 2.69 23.54
CA TYR A 175 -3.71 1.68 24.18
C TYR A 175 -3.12 1.16 25.49
N ASP A 176 -1.80 1.15 25.65
CA ASP A 176 -1.13 0.70 26.88
C ASP A 176 -1.38 1.63 28.05
N ARG A 177 -1.49 2.94 27.79
CA ARG A 177 -1.81 3.97 28.80
C ARG A 177 -3.27 3.95 29.25
N GLN A 178 -4.16 3.28 28.53
CA GLN A 178 -5.55 3.16 28.93
C GLN A 178 -5.68 2.14 30.08
N PRO A 179 -6.43 2.46 31.16
CA PRO A 179 -6.66 1.52 32.24
C PRO A 179 -7.42 0.29 31.73
N LEU A 180 -6.92 -0.89 32.07
CA LEU A 180 -7.57 -2.14 31.69
C LEU A 180 -8.85 -2.31 32.53
N PRO A 181 -10.02 -2.55 31.90
CA PRO A 181 -11.24 -2.82 32.63
C PRO A 181 -11.07 -4.00 33.59
N THR A 182 -11.53 -3.86 34.85
CA THR A 182 -11.39 -4.89 35.87
C THR A 182 -12.26 -6.11 35.60
N LYS A 183 -13.47 -5.89 35.06
CA LYS A 183 -14.36 -6.99 34.65
C LYS A 183 -13.92 -7.58 33.31
N SER A 184 -13.84 -8.91 33.27
CA SER A 184 -13.68 -9.63 32.01
C SER A 184 -14.86 -9.33 31.06
N GLY A 185 -14.62 -9.39 29.75
CA GLY A 185 -15.65 -9.16 28.74
C GLY A 185 -15.12 -8.44 27.50
N ALA A 186 -16.03 -8.17 26.59
CA ALA A 186 -15.72 -7.65 25.24
C ALA A 186 -14.84 -6.38 25.24
N ARG A 187 -15.07 -5.45 26.17
CA ARG A 187 -14.31 -4.19 26.25
C ARG A 187 -12.86 -4.44 26.68
N ARG A 188 -12.65 -5.32 27.67
CA ARG A 188 -11.32 -5.70 28.15
C ARG A 188 -10.56 -6.44 27.05
N LEU A 189 -11.17 -7.47 26.44
CA LEU A 189 -10.59 -8.22 25.32
C LEU A 189 -10.26 -7.32 24.12
N ALA A 190 -11.12 -6.35 23.79
CA ALA A 190 -10.85 -5.39 22.74
C ALA A 190 -9.62 -4.53 23.02
N LEU A 191 -9.43 -4.09 24.28
CA LEU A 191 -8.26 -3.30 24.65
C LEU A 191 -6.97 -4.14 24.59
N LEU A 192 -7.00 -5.36 25.14
CA LEU A 192 -5.88 -6.30 25.07
C LEU A 192 -5.50 -6.60 23.61
N ARG A 193 -6.49 -6.88 22.74
CA ARG A 193 -6.27 -7.04 21.31
C ARG A 193 -5.59 -5.82 20.70
N ASN A 194 -6.05 -4.61 21.02
CA ASN A 194 -5.52 -3.39 20.44
C ASN A 194 -4.05 -3.18 20.82
N ARG A 195 -3.69 -3.42 22.11
CA ARG A 195 -2.31 -3.40 22.59
C ARG A 195 -1.44 -4.37 21.79
N ALA A 196 -1.84 -5.64 21.74
CA ALA A 196 -1.11 -6.68 21.04
C ALA A 196 -1.00 -6.40 19.54
N LEU A 197 -2.06 -5.88 18.88
CA LEU A 197 -2.04 -5.56 17.45
C LEU A 197 -1.07 -4.40 17.15
N MET A 198 -1.06 -3.33 17.95
CA MET A 198 -0.15 -2.20 17.73
C MET A 198 1.31 -2.65 17.87
N ALA A 199 1.63 -3.36 18.95
CA ALA A 199 2.97 -3.90 19.17
C ALA A 199 3.39 -4.83 18.02
N PHE A 200 2.51 -5.74 17.60
CA PHE A 200 2.79 -6.68 16.51
C PHE A 200 3.07 -5.98 15.19
N LEU A 201 2.23 -5.01 14.79
CA LEU A 201 2.39 -4.28 13.52
C LEU A 201 3.69 -3.49 13.45
N TYR A 202 4.08 -2.88 14.56
CA TYR A 202 5.35 -2.14 14.64
C TYR A 202 6.54 -3.08 14.66
N ASP A 203 6.57 -4.02 15.61
CA ASP A 203 7.72 -4.90 15.84
C ASP A 203 8.09 -5.70 14.59
N THR A 204 7.09 -6.27 13.92
CA THR A 204 7.28 -7.10 12.72
C THR A 204 7.34 -6.31 11.42
N GLY A 205 6.88 -5.08 11.41
CA GLY A 205 6.72 -4.29 10.18
C GLY A 205 5.83 -4.93 9.11
N THR A 206 4.95 -5.88 9.49
CA THR A 206 4.07 -6.58 8.55
C THR A 206 3.02 -5.67 7.94
N ARG A 207 2.50 -6.07 6.77
CA ARG A 207 1.28 -5.45 6.25
C ARG A 207 0.09 -5.86 7.11
N ILE A 208 -0.88 -4.95 7.26
CA ILE A 208 -2.07 -5.22 8.08
C ILE A 208 -2.80 -6.51 7.64
N SER A 209 -2.91 -6.75 6.33
CA SER A 209 -3.53 -7.96 5.80
C SER A 209 -2.75 -9.24 6.12
N GLU A 210 -1.43 -9.17 6.24
CA GLU A 210 -0.57 -10.28 6.61
C GLU A 210 -0.74 -10.60 8.11
N ALA A 211 -0.76 -9.59 8.97
CA ALA A 211 -1.01 -9.75 10.40
C ALA A 211 -2.40 -10.34 10.70
N LEU A 212 -3.43 -9.88 9.98
CA LEU A 212 -4.81 -10.34 10.18
C LEU A 212 -5.09 -11.73 9.57
N ALA A 213 -4.19 -12.26 8.75
CA ALA A 213 -4.29 -13.60 8.21
C ALA A 213 -3.72 -14.70 9.13
N LEU A 214 -3.06 -14.29 10.23
CA LEU A 214 -2.48 -15.21 11.21
C LEU A 214 -3.53 -15.79 12.15
N THR A 215 -3.25 -17.01 12.60
CA THR A 215 -4.00 -17.72 13.64
C THR A 215 -3.24 -17.69 14.98
N ARG A 216 -3.86 -18.14 16.05
CA ARG A 216 -3.19 -18.34 17.35
C ARG A 216 -2.07 -19.38 17.25
N GLU A 217 -2.28 -20.43 16.42
CA GLU A 217 -1.30 -21.48 16.16
C GLU A 217 -0.01 -20.91 15.55
N ASP A 218 -0.12 -19.98 14.58
CA ASP A 218 1.04 -19.38 13.90
C ASP A 218 2.00 -18.67 14.88
N VAL A 219 1.48 -18.20 16.00
CA VAL A 219 2.26 -17.53 17.06
C VAL A 219 2.47 -18.42 18.30
N LEU A 220 2.11 -19.69 18.26
CA LEU A 220 2.17 -20.63 19.39
C LEU A 220 1.60 -20.02 20.68
N ASP A 221 0.40 -19.45 20.60
CA ASP A 221 -0.25 -18.72 21.69
C ASP A 221 0.63 -17.61 22.31
N GLY A 222 1.40 -16.92 21.47
CA GLY A 222 2.28 -15.82 21.88
C GLY A 222 3.63 -16.27 22.41
N ARG A 223 4.01 -17.55 22.26
CA ARG A 223 5.34 -18.07 22.67
C ARG A 223 6.37 -18.04 21.54
N ALA A 224 5.93 -18.00 20.29
CA ALA A 224 6.83 -18.00 19.15
C ALA A 224 7.70 -16.75 19.11
N ALA A 225 9.02 -16.93 19.05
CA ALA A 225 9.96 -15.84 18.75
C ALA A 225 10.04 -15.54 17.25
N LYS A 226 9.64 -16.51 16.40
CA LYS A 226 9.65 -16.45 14.94
C LYS A 226 8.29 -16.82 14.40
N VAL A 227 7.76 -16.06 13.45
CA VAL A 227 6.48 -16.31 12.80
C VAL A 227 6.68 -16.36 11.30
N ARG A 228 6.21 -17.44 10.67
CA ARG A 228 6.26 -17.58 9.21
C ARG A 228 5.00 -17.03 8.59
N LEU A 229 5.16 -15.98 7.79
CA LEU A 229 4.08 -15.38 7.00
C LEU A 229 3.96 -16.14 5.67
N THR A 230 2.90 -16.90 5.50
CA THR A 230 2.64 -17.67 4.26
C THR A 230 1.73 -16.92 3.30
N ARG A 231 0.76 -16.15 3.83
CA ARG A 231 -0.20 -15.37 3.03
C ARG A 231 0.33 -13.97 2.82
N THR A 232 1.26 -13.81 1.87
CA THR A 232 1.85 -12.52 1.53
C THR A 232 1.29 -11.98 0.22
N LYS A 233 1.34 -10.64 0.04
CA LYS A 233 0.85 -9.98 -1.19
C LYS A 233 1.51 -10.53 -2.47
N ASN A 234 2.74 -10.99 -2.37
CA ASN A 234 3.55 -11.42 -3.51
C ASN A 234 3.71 -12.95 -3.58
N GLY A 235 2.95 -13.70 -2.77
CA GLY A 235 3.03 -15.17 -2.69
C GLY A 235 4.34 -15.72 -2.11
N LYS A 236 5.35 -14.89 -1.82
CA LYS A 236 6.63 -15.33 -1.26
C LYS A 236 6.57 -15.35 0.26
N PRO A 237 6.66 -16.52 0.91
CA PRO A 237 6.70 -16.61 2.36
C PRO A 237 7.95 -15.92 2.93
N ARG A 238 7.81 -15.34 4.12
CA ARG A 238 8.95 -14.82 4.89
C ARG A 238 8.75 -15.03 6.38
N THR A 239 9.85 -14.99 7.11
CA THR A 239 9.85 -15.06 8.58
C THR A 239 9.97 -13.65 9.16
N VAL A 240 9.20 -13.38 10.19
CA VAL A 240 9.31 -12.19 11.03
C VAL A 240 9.62 -12.60 12.47
N PHE A 241 10.17 -11.68 13.23
CA PHE A 241 10.63 -11.94 14.60
C PHE A 241 9.79 -11.12 15.57
N LEU A 242 9.48 -11.69 16.73
CA LEU A 242 8.70 -11.06 17.79
C LEU A 242 9.59 -10.74 18.99
N ALA A 243 9.62 -9.49 19.39
CA ALA A 243 10.23 -9.05 20.63
C ALA A 243 9.48 -9.65 21.85
N ASP A 244 10.16 -9.73 22.97
CA ASP A 244 9.61 -10.29 24.21
C ASP A 244 8.35 -9.57 24.68
N GLU A 245 8.32 -8.25 24.54
CA GLU A 245 7.18 -7.45 24.89
C GLU A 245 5.95 -7.75 24.00
N THR A 246 6.14 -7.86 22.70
CA THR A 246 5.06 -8.25 21.77
C THR A 246 4.54 -9.65 22.11
N ARG A 247 5.43 -10.59 22.42
CA ARG A 247 5.04 -11.94 22.89
C ARG A 247 4.26 -11.91 24.20
N ARG A 248 4.66 -11.05 25.14
CA ARG A 248 3.96 -10.86 26.42
C ARG A 248 2.54 -10.36 26.19
N LEU A 249 2.36 -9.32 25.39
CA LEU A 249 1.05 -8.74 25.07
C LEU A 249 0.15 -9.72 24.32
N LEU A 250 0.71 -10.53 23.40
CA LEU A 250 -0.04 -11.59 22.72
C LEU A 250 -0.52 -12.66 23.72
N ARG A 251 0.36 -13.14 24.61
CA ARG A 251 -0.03 -14.12 25.64
C ARG A 251 -1.11 -13.59 26.57
N GLU A 252 -1.02 -12.33 27.00
CA GLU A 252 -2.01 -11.69 27.83
C GLU A 252 -3.37 -11.64 27.14
N TYR A 253 -3.40 -11.24 25.88
CA TYR A 253 -4.62 -11.21 25.07
C TYR A 253 -5.20 -12.59 24.84
N ILE A 254 -4.39 -13.56 24.45
CA ILE A 254 -4.83 -14.92 24.09
C ILE A 254 -5.33 -15.68 25.32
N ARG A 255 -4.68 -15.49 26.47
CA ARG A 255 -5.06 -16.19 27.71
C ARG A 255 -6.47 -15.88 28.17
N GLU A 256 -6.99 -14.69 27.89
CA GLU A 256 -8.37 -14.32 28.24
C GLU A 256 -9.41 -14.74 27.19
N ARG A 257 -8.97 -15.45 26.13
CA ARG A 257 -9.84 -15.97 25.07
C ARG A 257 -10.07 -17.47 25.29
N GLU A 258 -11.31 -17.89 25.07
CA GLU A 258 -11.74 -19.28 25.19
C GLU A 258 -11.92 -19.96 23.82
N ASP A 259 -11.38 -19.36 22.73
CA ASP A 259 -11.53 -19.87 21.38
C ASP A 259 -10.43 -20.85 20.97
N SER A 260 -10.63 -21.54 19.83
CA SER A 260 -9.72 -22.55 19.29
C SER A 260 -8.34 -21.95 18.95
N VAL A 261 -7.29 -22.77 19.02
CA VAL A 261 -5.93 -22.44 18.54
C VAL A 261 -5.89 -22.10 17.06
N TYR A 262 -6.84 -22.59 16.26
CA TYR A 262 -6.99 -22.27 14.84
C TYR A 262 -7.77 -20.97 14.60
N ALA A 263 -8.31 -20.35 15.66
CA ALA A 263 -8.99 -19.07 15.54
C ALA A 263 -8.06 -17.98 15.03
N PRO A 264 -8.58 -16.98 14.30
CA PRO A 264 -7.76 -15.84 13.88
C PRO A 264 -7.07 -15.17 15.08
N LEU A 265 -5.83 -14.72 14.89
CA LEU A 265 -5.06 -14.11 15.97
C LEU A 265 -5.75 -12.85 16.52
N PHE A 266 -6.26 -11.98 15.65
CA PHE A 266 -6.95 -10.75 16.02
C PHE A 266 -8.43 -10.81 15.63
N VAL A 267 -9.31 -10.97 16.63
CA VAL A 267 -10.75 -11.16 16.43
C VAL A 267 -11.60 -9.97 16.90
N SER A 268 -12.84 -9.92 16.42
CA SER A 268 -13.83 -8.96 16.89
C SER A 268 -14.42 -9.41 18.25
N HIS A 269 -14.48 -8.47 19.21
CA HIS A 269 -15.08 -8.67 20.53
C HIS A 269 -16.36 -7.86 20.73
N GLY A 270 -16.95 -7.36 19.66
CA GLY A 270 -18.23 -6.66 19.67
C GLY A 270 -19.29 -7.40 18.88
N ARG A 271 -20.17 -6.67 18.21
CA ARG A 271 -21.11 -7.28 17.23
C ARG A 271 -20.33 -8.06 16.19
N GLY A 272 -20.61 -9.35 16.02
CA GLY A 272 -19.85 -10.28 15.15
C GLY A 272 -18.70 -10.98 15.87
N GLN A 273 -18.89 -11.41 17.11
CA GLN A 273 -17.90 -12.12 17.93
C GLN A 273 -17.23 -13.28 17.20
N GLY A 274 -15.91 -13.44 17.41
CA GLY A 274 -15.12 -14.57 16.98
C GLY A 274 -14.56 -14.50 15.56
N GLY A 275 -15.05 -13.64 14.69
CA GLY A 275 -14.48 -13.43 13.35
C GLY A 275 -13.23 -12.55 13.37
N ALA A 276 -12.31 -12.76 12.41
CA ALA A 276 -11.15 -11.88 12.21
C ALA A 276 -11.59 -10.43 12.04
N ILE A 277 -10.88 -9.48 12.66
CA ILE A 277 -11.12 -8.06 12.36
C ILE A 277 -10.73 -7.76 10.92
N THR A 278 -11.50 -6.87 10.29
CA THR A 278 -11.18 -6.46 8.90
C THR A 278 -10.00 -5.49 8.86
N PRO A 279 -9.29 -5.41 7.71
CA PRO A 279 -8.26 -4.39 7.51
C PRO A 279 -8.78 -2.95 7.75
N SER A 280 -10.03 -2.66 7.40
CA SER A 280 -10.67 -1.36 7.64
C SER A 280 -10.86 -1.10 9.13
N HIS A 281 -11.24 -2.12 9.92
CA HIS A 281 -11.36 -1.98 11.37
C HIS A 281 -9.99 -1.72 12.02
N ALA A 282 -8.97 -2.51 11.66
CA ALA A 282 -7.61 -2.32 12.17
C ALA A 282 -7.05 -0.94 11.78
N TRP A 283 -7.33 -0.48 10.54
CA TRP A 283 -6.99 0.88 10.11
C TRP A 283 -7.66 1.94 11.00
N LEU A 284 -8.96 1.75 11.33
CA LEU A 284 -9.70 2.65 12.21
C LEU A 284 -9.10 2.70 13.62
N LEU A 285 -8.62 1.57 14.16
CA LEU A 285 -7.95 1.54 15.46
C LEU A 285 -6.68 2.40 15.46
N VAL A 286 -5.83 2.26 14.43
CA VAL A 286 -4.63 3.11 14.29
C VAL A 286 -5.02 4.58 14.16
N LYS A 287 -6.07 4.89 13.39
CA LYS A 287 -6.55 6.28 13.21
C LYS A 287 -7.10 6.89 14.50
N LYS A 288 -7.83 6.13 15.30
CA LYS A 288 -8.33 6.59 16.60
C LYS A 288 -7.19 6.90 17.57
N ALA A 289 -6.19 6.01 17.65
CA ALA A 289 -5.00 6.26 18.45
C ALA A 289 -4.24 7.50 17.96
N ALA A 290 -4.03 7.62 16.65
CA ALA A 290 -3.36 8.77 16.06
C ALA A 290 -4.12 10.09 16.30
N GLN A 291 -5.45 10.08 16.25
CA GLN A 291 -6.28 11.25 16.54
C GLN A 291 -6.14 11.69 18.00
N ALA A 292 -6.16 10.74 18.92
CA ALA A 292 -5.98 11.00 20.35
C ALA A 292 -4.59 11.58 20.66
N GLU A 293 -3.58 11.23 19.88
CA GLU A 293 -2.20 11.72 20.02
C GLU A 293 -1.90 12.97 19.18
N GLY A 294 -2.89 13.55 18.50
CA GLY A 294 -2.68 14.72 17.63
C GLY A 294 -2.00 14.42 16.27
N LEU A 295 -1.89 13.15 15.90
CA LEU A 295 -1.12 12.68 14.72
C LEU A 295 -2.02 12.16 13.57
N TYR A 296 -3.30 12.46 13.60
CA TYR A 296 -4.32 11.85 12.73
C TYR A 296 -4.00 11.92 11.23
N GLN A 297 -3.53 13.08 10.74
CA GLN A 297 -3.35 13.28 9.31
C GLN A 297 -2.23 12.44 8.68
N ASN A 298 -1.19 12.14 9.46
CA ASN A 298 0.05 11.54 8.96
C ASN A 298 0.23 10.07 9.33
N THR A 299 -0.68 9.51 10.15
CA THR A 299 -0.52 8.16 10.70
C THR A 299 -1.52 7.17 10.11
N SER A 300 -1.01 6.01 9.75
CA SER A 300 -1.74 4.85 9.22
C SER A 300 -0.99 3.57 9.60
N PRO A 301 -1.57 2.38 9.45
CA PRO A 301 -0.81 1.13 9.64
C PRO A 301 0.46 1.05 8.80
N HIS A 302 0.44 1.66 7.61
CA HIS A 302 1.61 1.71 6.74
C HIS A 302 2.71 2.64 7.29
N SER A 303 2.33 3.72 7.98
CA SER A 303 3.28 4.61 8.66
C SER A 303 4.02 3.91 9.80
N LEU A 304 3.35 3.03 10.56
CA LEU A 304 4.00 2.22 11.60
C LEU A 304 5.09 1.32 11.00
N ARG A 305 4.79 0.66 9.88
CA ARG A 305 5.75 -0.16 9.14
C ARG A 305 6.93 0.67 8.61
N HIS A 306 6.66 1.87 8.06
CA HIS A 306 7.73 2.77 7.62
C HIS A 306 8.58 3.26 8.78
N ARG A 307 7.96 3.59 9.91
CA ARG A 307 8.69 3.99 11.12
C ARG A 307 9.59 2.86 11.61
N ARG A 308 9.09 1.62 11.67
CA ARG A 308 9.92 0.46 12.05
C ARG A 308 11.12 0.29 11.12
N ALA A 309 10.92 0.46 9.81
CA ALA A 309 12.03 0.38 8.87
C ALA A 309 13.09 1.46 9.12
N GLN A 310 12.69 2.70 9.42
CA GLN A 310 13.61 3.78 9.76
C GLN A 310 14.36 3.47 11.06
N ASP A 311 13.65 3.04 12.11
CA ASP A 311 14.27 2.69 13.39
C ASP A 311 15.33 1.60 13.23
N LEU A 312 15.05 0.55 12.43
CA LEU A 312 16.01 -0.51 12.16
C LEU A 312 17.24 -0.01 11.39
N LEU A 313 17.07 0.92 10.45
CA LEU A 313 18.17 1.54 9.73
C LEU A 313 18.97 2.47 10.64
N ASP A 314 18.31 3.23 11.51
CA ASP A 314 18.92 4.11 12.50
C ASP A 314 19.71 3.31 13.55
N GLU A 315 19.24 2.09 13.88
CA GLU A 315 19.94 1.10 14.71
C GLU A 315 21.12 0.42 13.98
N GLY A 316 21.37 0.76 12.71
CA GLY A 316 22.48 0.25 11.92
C GLY A 316 22.22 -1.04 11.15
N MET A 317 20.96 -1.53 11.10
CA MET A 317 20.64 -2.73 10.31
C MET A 317 20.87 -2.47 8.82
N PRO A 318 21.57 -3.37 8.09
CA PRO A 318 21.77 -3.22 6.65
C PRO A 318 20.46 -3.12 5.88
N LEU A 319 20.41 -2.26 4.86
CA LEU A 319 19.23 -1.97 4.05
C LEU A 319 18.62 -3.24 3.44
N GLU A 320 19.46 -4.18 3.00
CA GLU A 320 19.04 -5.45 2.42
C GLU A 320 18.30 -6.33 3.44
N TRP A 321 18.72 -6.30 4.70
CA TRP A 321 18.07 -7.05 5.77
C TRP A 321 16.72 -6.42 6.15
N VAL A 322 16.66 -5.09 6.21
CA VAL A 322 15.40 -4.38 6.40
C VAL A 322 14.42 -4.68 5.24
N ALA A 323 14.91 -4.68 3.98
CA ALA A 323 14.13 -5.02 2.81
C ALA A 323 13.58 -6.47 2.88
N ALA A 324 14.43 -7.41 3.28
CA ALA A 324 14.06 -8.82 3.44
C ALA A 324 13.01 -9.00 4.55
N LEU A 325 13.20 -8.39 5.72
CA LEU A 325 12.27 -8.41 6.85
C LEU A 325 10.89 -7.88 6.43
N LEU A 326 10.87 -6.76 5.73
CA LEU A 326 9.65 -6.14 5.24
C LEU A 326 9.03 -6.90 4.06
N GLY A 327 9.78 -7.74 3.33
CA GLY A 327 9.33 -8.45 2.12
C GLY A 327 9.11 -7.49 0.96
N HIS A 328 10.08 -6.61 0.69
CA HIS A 328 10.16 -5.83 -0.53
C HIS A 328 10.75 -6.70 -1.64
N GLN A 329 10.09 -6.74 -2.82
CA GLN A 329 10.57 -7.56 -3.96
C GLN A 329 11.84 -7.01 -4.60
N HIS A 330 12.00 -5.69 -4.54
CA HIS A 330 13.16 -4.99 -5.08
C HIS A 330 13.80 -4.19 -3.95
N PRO A 331 15.10 -4.36 -3.72
CA PRO A 331 15.87 -3.50 -2.80
C PRO A 331 15.70 -2.03 -3.14
N ASP A 332 15.51 -1.70 -4.43
CA ASP A 332 15.21 -0.35 -4.90
C ASP A 332 13.96 0.25 -4.26
N THR A 333 12.95 -0.56 -3.90
CA THR A 333 11.79 -0.05 -3.16
C THR A 333 12.19 0.47 -1.79
N THR A 334 13.11 -0.21 -1.13
CA THR A 334 13.67 0.22 0.17
C THR A 334 14.66 1.36 -0.06
N ARG A 335 15.51 1.25 -1.07
CA ARG A 335 16.49 2.29 -1.43
C ARG A 335 15.79 3.60 -1.81
N VAL A 336 14.75 3.57 -2.66
CA VAL A 336 13.98 4.77 -3.04
C VAL A 336 13.23 5.38 -1.84
N VAL A 337 12.83 4.54 -0.88
CA VAL A 337 12.11 5.01 0.33
C VAL A 337 13.07 5.51 1.41
N TYR A 338 14.28 4.97 1.51
CA TYR A 338 15.18 5.21 2.67
C TYR A 338 16.59 5.67 2.30
N ALA A 339 17.05 5.56 1.05
CA ALA A 339 18.41 5.88 0.65
C ALA A 339 18.73 7.39 0.59
N TRP A 340 17.74 8.25 0.83
CA TRP A 340 17.94 9.70 0.88
C TRP A 340 18.27 10.21 2.28
N GLU A 341 18.32 9.34 3.28
CA GLU A 341 18.75 9.64 4.63
C GLU A 341 20.26 9.42 4.86
N THR A 342 21.08 9.48 3.84
CA THR A 342 22.44 9.95 4.03
C THR A 342 22.35 11.45 4.26
N ASP A 343 21.86 11.78 5.44
CA ASP A 343 21.90 13.12 5.99
C ASP A 343 23.37 13.57 5.89
N GLU A 344 23.63 14.81 5.48
CA GLU A 344 24.98 15.38 5.45
C GLU A 344 25.67 15.19 6.83
N GLU A 345 24.89 15.26 7.90
CA GLU A 345 25.31 15.00 9.28
C GLU A 345 25.81 13.55 9.46
N ARG A 346 25.04 12.56 8.98
CA ARG A 346 25.40 11.14 9.06
C ARG A 346 26.54 10.78 8.10
N LEU A 347 26.58 11.42 6.93
CA LEU A 347 27.72 11.32 6.02
C LEU A 347 28.97 11.91 6.68
N GLY A 348 28.83 13.04 7.38
CA GLY A 348 29.89 13.66 8.19
C GLY A 348 30.40 12.73 9.29
N ASP A 349 29.50 12.08 10.02
CA ASP A 349 29.81 11.11 11.07
C ASP A 349 30.46 9.85 10.50
N MET A 350 30.00 9.35 9.36
CA MET A 350 30.64 8.23 8.66
C MET A 350 32.00 8.61 8.14
N VAL A 351 32.16 9.78 7.53
CA VAL A 351 33.47 10.27 7.08
C VAL A 351 34.40 10.50 8.27
N ALA A 352 33.93 11.03 9.41
CA ALA A 352 34.68 11.15 10.63
C ALA A 352 35.09 9.78 11.20
N THR A 353 34.20 8.76 11.08
CA THR A 353 34.49 7.40 11.57
C THR A 353 35.43 6.62 10.64
N TYR A 354 35.23 6.75 9.31
CA TYR A 354 36.01 6.03 8.29
C TYR A 354 37.13 6.86 7.65
N GLY A 355 37.07 8.18 7.81
CA GLY A 355 38.12 9.11 7.34
C GLY A 355 39.34 9.20 8.26
N MET A 356 39.59 8.17 9.07
CA MET A 356 40.80 8.12 9.91
C MET A 356 42.07 8.16 9.04
N SER A 357 43.02 8.98 9.46
CA SER A 357 44.34 8.96 8.82
C SER A 357 44.95 7.55 8.92
N PRO A 358 45.82 7.12 7.98
CA PRO A 358 46.41 5.79 8.00
C PRO A 358 47.07 5.45 9.35
N SER A 359 47.60 6.44 10.08
CA SER A 359 48.19 6.28 11.43
C SER A 359 47.12 5.99 12.52
N GLN A 360 45.90 6.52 12.38
CA GLN A 360 44.79 6.26 13.33
C GLN A 360 44.16 4.90 13.06
N ALA A 361 44.02 4.49 11.80
CA ALA A 361 43.56 3.18 11.41
C ALA A 361 44.49 2.06 11.89
N GLN A 362 45.82 2.27 11.82
CA GLN A 362 46.80 1.32 12.34
C GLN A 362 46.77 1.20 13.88
N LYS A 363 46.54 2.29 14.61
CA LYS A 363 46.40 2.26 16.07
C LYS A 363 45.14 1.52 16.51
N LYS A 364 44.01 1.69 15.81
CA LYS A 364 42.75 0.99 16.10
C LYS A 364 42.88 -0.51 15.83
N SER A 365 43.49 -0.90 14.70
CA SER A 365 43.75 -2.31 14.35
C SER A 365 44.70 -3.00 15.32
N LYS A 366 45.68 -2.25 15.90
CA LYS A 366 46.59 -2.79 16.88
C LYS A 366 45.92 -3.00 18.25
N HIS A 367 45.06 -2.06 18.63
CA HIS A 367 44.30 -2.15 19.88
C HIS A 367 43.23 -3.26 19.84
N GLU A 368 42.55 -3.47 18.70
CA GLU A 368 41.60 -4.58 18.49
C GLU A 368 42.32 -5.95 18.53
N LYS A 369 43.54 -6.03 18.00
CA LYS A 369 44.37 -7.26 18.08
C LYS A 369 44.89 -7.54 19.48
N GLU A 370 45.20 -6.50 20.25
CA GLU A 370 45.64 -6.65 21.66
C GLU A 370 44.48 -7.07 22.57
N LEU A 371 43.27 -6.61 22.30
CA LEU A 371 42.04 -7.04 23.01
C LEU A 371 41.69 -8.50 22.70
N SER A 372 41.81 -8.94 21.44
CA SER A 372 41.54 -10.34 21.06
C SER A 372 42.62 -11.34 21.51
N ALA A 373 43.83 -10.88 21.78
CA ALA A 373 44.94 -11.73 22.28
C ALA A 373 44.94 -11.86 23.81
N GLY A 374 44.13 -11.06 24.52
CA GLY A 374 44.04 -11.12 25.98
C GLY A 374 42.87 -11.96 26.52
N GLU A 375 42.06 -12.56 25.63
CA GLU A 375 40.95 -13.45 26.01
C GLU A 375 41.29 -14.94 25.92
N ASP A 376 42.53 -15.30 25.55
CA ASP A 376 42.98 -16.70 25.38
C ASP A 376 44.04 -17.12 26.45
N ASP A 377 44.14 -16.43 27.59
CA ASP A 377 44.97 -16.86 28.74
C ASP A 377 44.12 -17.19 29.97
#